data_f46ef1d728a80e9cdbabeb7a9c680fb8
#
_entry.id   f46ef1d728a80e9cdbabeb7a9c680fb8
#
_cell.length_a   1.000
_cell.length_b   1.000
_cell.length_c   1.000
_cell.angle_alpha   90.00
_cell.angle_beta   90.00
_cell.angle_gamma   90.00
#
_symmetry.space_group_name_H-M   'P 1'
#
loop_
_entity.id
_entity.type
_entity.pdbx_description
1 polymer ?
#
loop_
_entity_poly.entity_id
_entity_poly.type
_entity_poly.pdbx_seq_one_letter_code
_entity_poly.pdbx_strand_id
1 'polypeptide(L)'
;MVEHFPDPSVQKSIAVDLALIDQYDALVIDIELTIVREAKRHNADAFHRLRSVPGIGKVLALTILYEIDDITRFDRVQEFASYARLVKCKKQSGGKTLGTGGAKMGNVHLKWAFSEQPCCSSAIPRERS
;
A
#
# COMPACT_ATOMS: atom_id res chain seq x y z
N MET A 1 3.17 -33.41 -4.07
CA MET A 1 3.53 -32.97 -2.70
C MET A 1 2.87 -33.85 -1.62
N VAL A 2 1.61 -34.25 -1.78
CA VAL A 2 0.87 -35.09 -0.80
C VAL A 2 1.44 -36.52 -0.69
N GLU A 3 1.98 -37.04 -1.77
CA GLU A 3 2.53 -38.42 -1.86
C GLU A 3 3.83 -38.66 -1.06
N HIS A 4 4.42 -37.60 -0.49
CA HIS A 4 5.69 -37.69 0.25
C HIS A 4 5.51 -38.16 1.71
N PHE A 5 4.26 -38.21 2.17
CA PHE A 5 3.94 -38.61 3.54
C PHE A 5 3.26 -39.98 3.53
N PRO A 6 3.82 -40.98 4.22
CA PRO A 6 3.28 -42.36 4.20
C PRO A 6 1.97 -42.55 4.97
N ASP A 7 1.64 -41.64 5.89
CA ASP A 7 0.43 -41.73 6.72
C ASP A 7 -0.80 -41.17 5.99
N PRO A 8 -1.83 -41.98 5.78
CA PRO A 8 -3.09 -41.57 5.12
C PRO A 8 -3.81 -40.41 5.82
N SER A 9 -3.69 -40.32 7.16
CA SER A 9 -4.31 -39.24 7.95
C SER A 9 -3.63 -37.90 7.65
N VAL A 10 -2.29 -37.91 7.54
CA VAL A 10 -1.51 -36.73 7.19
C VAL A 10 -1.80 -36.31 5.75
N GLN A 11 -1.87 -37.27 4.82
CA GLN A 11 -2.26 -36.99 3.42
C GLN A 11 -3.61 -36.32 3.34
N LYS A 12 -4.59 -36.80 4.12
CA LYS A 12 -5.94 -36.24 4.14
C LYS A 12 -5.95 -34.82 4.71
N SER A 13 -5.20 -34.58 5.79
CA SER A 13 -5.08 -33.25 6.39
C SER A 13 -4.49 -32.24 5.39
N ILE A 14 -3.38 -32.59 4.73
CA ILE A 14 -2.74 -31.74 3.72
C ILE A 14 -3.70 -31.49 2.54
N ALA A 15 -4.45 -32.50 2.10
CA ALA A 15 -5.42 -32.32 1.02
C ALA A 15 -6.55 -31.33 1.39
N VAL A 16 -7.01 -31.36 2.65
CA VAL A 16 -8.01 -30.42 3.16
C VAL A 16 -7.41 -29.01 3.23
N ASP A 17 -6.20 -28.86 3.75
CA ASP A 17 -5.53 -27.55 3.87
C ASP A 17 -5.30 -26.92 2.49
N LEU A 18 -4.87 -27.70 1.50
CA LEU A 18 -4.72 -27.23 0.12
C LEU A 18 -6.07 -26.79 -0.49
N ALA A 19 -7.13 -27.58 -0.27
CA ALA A 19 -8.46 -27.20 -0.75
C ALA A 19 -8.97 -25.90 -0.10
N LEU A 20 -8.66 -25.66 1.17
CA LEU A 20 -8.98 -24.40 1.85
C LEU A 20 -8.19 -23.23 1.27
N ILE A 21 -6.90 -23.40 0.99
CA ILE A 21 -6.07 -22.38 0.36
C ILE A 21 -6.66 -22.01 -1.01
N ASP A 22 -6.95 -22.99 -1.86
CA ASP A 22 -7.54 -22.76 -3.18
C ASP A 22 -8.89 -22.01 -3.08
N GLN A 23 -9.72 -22.37 -2.10
CA GLN A 23 -10.99 -21.69 -1.85
C GLN A 23 -10.78 -20.23 -1.43
N TYR A 24 -9.83 -19.96 -0.52
CA TYR A 24 -9.51 -18.59 -0.10
C TYR A 24 -8.93 -17.77 -1.24
N ASP A 25 -8.06 -18.33 -2.06
CA ASP A 25 -7.51 -17.65 -3.23
C ASP A 25 -8.61 -17.22 -4.20
N ALA A 26 -9.56 -18.10 -4.47
CA ALA A 26 -10.72 -17.79 -5.31
C ALA A 26 -11.56 -16.63 -4.74
N LEU A 27 -11.83 -16.65 -3.42
CA LEU A 27 -12.57 -15.57 -2.75
C LEU A 27 -11.81 -14.24 -2.77
N VAL A 28 -10.51 -14.26 -2.53
CA VAL A 28 -9.66 -13.06 -2.59
C VAL A 28 -9.68 -12.44 -3.98
N ILE A 29 -9.55 -13.27 -5.03
CA ILE A 29 -9.61 -12.81 -6.42
C ILE A 29 -10.95 -12.13 -6.71
N ASP A 30 -12.06 -12.72 -6.29
CA ASP A 30 -13.41 -12.18 -6.51
C ASP A 30 -13.58 -10.82 -5.80
N ILE A 31 -13.15 -10.73 -4.53
CA ILE A 31 -13.15 -9.47 -3.76
C ILE A 31 -12.29 -8.41 -4.46
N GLU A 32 -11.07 -8.74 -4.87
CA GLU A 32 -10.18 -7.82 -5.57
C GLU A 32 -10.79 -7.29 -6.87
N LEU A 33 -11.42 -8.17 -7.66
CA LEU A 33 -12.10 -7.77 -8.89
C LEU A 33 -13.27 -6.82 -8.61
N THR A 34 -14.01 -7.07 -7.55
CA THR A 34 -15.12 -6.23 -7.12
C THR A 34 -14.62 -4.84 -6.70
N ILE A 35 -13.59 -4.77 -5.85
CA ILE A 35 -12.98 -3.51 -5.41
C ILE A 35 -12.45 -2.70 -6.61
N VAL A 36 -11.75 -3.34 -7.55
CA VAL A 36 -11.25 -2.68 -8.76
C VAL A 36 -12.39 -2.15 -9.63
N ARG A 37 -13.48 -2.90 -9.75
CA ARG A 37 -14.66 -2.47 -10.52
C ARG A 37 -15.30 -1.23 -9.90
N GLU A 38 -15.48 -1.22 -8.58
CA GLU A 38 -16.04 -0.08 -7.87
C GLU A 38 -15.10 1.14 -7.90
N ALA A 39 -13.78 0.96 -7.75
CA ALA A 39 -12.82 2.05 -7.89
C ALA A 39 -12.85 2.70 -9.28
N LYS A 40 -12.97 1.90 -10.33
CA LYS A 40 -13.12 2.42 -11.71
C LYS A 40 -14.44 3.13 -11.93
N ARG A 41 -15.49 2.71 -11.24
CA ARG A 41 -16.80 3.36 -11.32
C ARG A 41 -16.80 4.71 -10.59
N HIS A 42 -16.07 4.81 -9.46
CA HIS A 42 -16.03 6.00 -8.63
C HIS A 42 -15.06 7.07 -9.15
N ASN A 43 -13.81 6.67 -9.49
CA ASN A 43 -12.79 7.59 -9.99
C ASN A 43 -11.76 6.87 -10.88
N ALA A 44 -12.16 6.58 -12.12
CA ALA A 44 -11.32 5.87 -13.09
C ALA A 44 -10.01 6.62 -13.37
N ASP A 45 -10.08 7.94 -13.53
CA ASP A 45 -8.92 8.75 -13.91
C ASP A 45 -7.83 8.74 -12.81
N ALA A 46 -8.22 8.91 -11.55
CA ALA A 46 -7.29 8.84 -10.43
C ALA A 46 -6.66 7.45 -10.31
N PHE A 47 -7.47 6.39 -10.46
CA PHE A 47 -6.96 5.02 -10.44
C PHE A 47 -5.95 4.76 -11.57
N HIS A 48 -6.24 5.19 -12.80
CA HIS A 48 -5.34 5.04 -13.93
C HIS A 48 -4.07 5.86 -13.78
N ARG A 49 -4.15 7.10 -13.28
CA ARG A 49 -2.98 7.93 -12.99
C ARG A 49 -2.07 7.30 -11.93
N LEU A 50 -2.63 6.78 -10.86
CA LEU A 50 -1.85 6.07 -9.83
C LEU A 50 -1.16 4.84 -10.43
N ARG A 51 -1.86 4.07 -11.26
CA ARG A 51 -1.33 2.89 -11.92
C ARG A 51 -0.24 3.18 -12.96
N SER A 52 -0.20 4.39 -13.52
CA SER A 52 0.85 4.80 -14.47
C SER A 52 2.19 5.08 -13.79
N VAL A 53 2.20 5.25 -12.47
CA VAL A 53 3.44 5.48 -11.73
C VAL A 53 4.20 4.15 -11.57
N PRO A 54 5.47 4.06 -12.01
CA PRO A 54 6.28 2.87 -11.84
C PRO A 54 6.34 2.45 -10.36
N GLY A 55 6.10 1.17 -10.08
CA GLY A 55 6.09 0.63 -8.72
C GLY A 55 4.72 0.69 -8.01
N ILE A 56 3.74 1.43 -8.52
CA ILE A 56 2.38 1.40 -7.97
C ILE A 56 1.57 0.29 -8.64
N GLY A 57 1.47 -0.84 -7.95
CA GLY A 57 0.62 -1.96 -8.32
C GLY A 57 -0.87 -1.69 -8.05
N LYS A 58 -1.71 -2.67 -8.39
CA LYS A 58 -3.16 -2.60 -8.20
C LYS A 58 -3.54 -2.32 -6.73
N VAL A 59 -2.96 -3.05 -5.80
CA VAL A 59 -3.25 -2.95 -4.37
C VAL A 59 -2.86 -1.57 -3.83
N LEU A 60 -1.64 -1.09 -4.14
CA LEU A 60 -1.17 0.22 -3.69
C LEU A 60 -2.03 1.36 -4.26
N ALA A 61 -2.41 1.28 -5.54
CA ALA A 61 -3.29 2.28 -6.15
C ALA A 61 -4.65 2.35 -5.46
N LEU A 62 -5.24 1.21 -5.12
CA LEU A 62 -6.51 1.13 -4.38
C LEU A 62 -6.36 1.68 -2.96
N THR A 63 -5.30 1.29 -2.24
CA THR A 63 -5.03 1.80 -0.89
C THR A 63 -4.91 3.32 -0.90
N ILE A 64 -4.11 3.87 -1.82
CA ILE A 64 -3.93 5.31 -1.94
C ILE A 64 -5.26 6.00 -2.28
N LEU A 65 -6.02 5.47 -3.23
CA LEU A 65 -7.29 6.04 -3.68
C LEU A 65 -8.32 6.11 -2.53
N TYR A 66 -8.51 5.00 -1.81
CA TYR A 66 -9.50 4.93 -0.75
C TYR A 66 -9.08 5.64 0.54
N GLU A 67 -7.78 5.71 0.83
CA GLU A 67 -7.28 6.43 2.01
C GLU A 67 -7.23 7.95 1.83
N ILE A 68 -7.11 8.43 0.61
CA ILE A 68 -7.11 9.86 0.30
C ILE A 68 -8.54 10.36 0.15
N ASP A 69 -9.42 9.57 -0.50
CA ASP A 69 -10.79 9.92 -0.89
C ASP A 69 -10.82 11.16 -1.80
N ASP A 70 -10.73 12.35 -1.25
CA ASP A 70 -10.65 13.60 -1.99
C ASP A 70 -9.30 14.31 -1.76
N ILE A 71 -8.51 14.45 -2.83
CA ILE A 71 -7.22 15.14 -2.78
C ILE A 71 -7.36 16.65 -2.61
N THR A 72 -8.50 17.23 -2.97
CA THR A 72 -8.74 18.67 -2.88
C THR A 72 -8.84 19.19 -1.45
N ARG A 73 -9.01 18.28 -0.47
CA ARG A 73 -8.98 18.64 0.96
C ARG A 73 -7.61 19.11 1.45
N PHE A 74 -6.55 18.91 0.65
CA PHE A 74 -5.20 19.36 0.96
C PHE A 74 -4.84 20.56 0.08
N ASP A 75 -4.74 21.74 0.67
CA ASP A 75 -4.39 22.98 -0.06
C ASP A 75 -2.94 22.95 -0.56
N ARG A 76 -2.07 22.20 0.12
CA ARG A 76 -0.64 22.13 -0.19
C ARG A 76 -0.11 20.70 -0.13
N VAL A 77 0.89 20.43 -0.97
CA VAL A 77 1.60 19.13 -0.98
C VAL A 77 2.21 18.79 0.38
N GLN A 78 2.65 19.78 1.15
CA GLN A 78 3.23 19.57 2.49
C GLN A 78 2.20 19.05 3.48
N GLU A 79 0.93 19.45 3.37
CA GLU A 79 -0.16 18.98 4.22
C GLU A 79 -0.44 17.51 3.94
N PHE A 80 -0.52 17.15 2.67
CA PHE A 80 -0.63 15.75 2.25
C PHE A 80 0.57 14.91 2.73
N ALA A 81 1.81 15.39 2.53
CA ALA A 81 3.01 14.70 2.97
C ALA A 81 3.06 14.49 4.49
N SER A 82 2.56 15.47 5.27
CA SER A 82 2.42 15.35 6.72
C SER A 82 1.34 14.36 7.11
N TYR A 83 0.18 14.38 6.43
CA TYR A 83 -0.91 13.44 6.64
C TYR A 83 -0.49 12.00 6.31
N ALA A 84 0.21 11.79 5.22
CA ALA A 84 0.76 10.50 4.81
C ALA A 84 2.01 10.08 5.62
N ARG A 85 2.43 10.86 6.61
CA ARG A 85 3.62 10.62 7.45
C ARG A 85 4.93 10.47 6.66
N LEU A 86 5.03 11.10 5.50
CA LEU A 86 6.21 11.05 4.65
C LEU A 86 7.31 12.00 5.12
N VAL A 87 6.94 13.06 5.85
CA VAL A 87 7.86 14.05 6.42
C VAL A 87 7.82 14.01 7.95
N LYS A 88 8.99 14.20 8.55
CA LYS A 88 9.11 14.34 10.01
C LYS A 88 8.76 15.77 10.40
N CYS A 89 7.69 15.98 11.16
CA CYS A 89 7.38 17.27 11.73
C CYS A 89 8.38 17.61 12.84
N LYS A 90 9.10 18.71 12.69
CA LYS A 90 9.90 19.30 13.77
C LYS A 90 8.96 20.06 14.70
N LYS A 91 8.89 19.66 15.97
CA LYS A 91 8.23 20.49 16.99
C LYS A 91 9.19 21.61 17.38
N GLN A 92 8.83 22.84 17.03
CA GLN A 92 9.52 24.05 17.50
C GLN A 92 8.57 24.82 18.42
N SER A 93 9.07 25.20 19.58
CA SER A 93 8.41 26.14 20.48
C SER A 93 9.44 27.12 21.01
N GLY A 94 9.18 28.43 20.86
CA GLY A 94 10.07 29.48 21.34
C GLY A 94 11.47 29.46 20.73
N GLY A 95 11.62 29.09 19.45
CA GLY A 95 12.91 28.99 18.76
C GLY A 95 13.79 27.78 19.12
N LYS A 96 13.33 26.91 20.04
CA LYS A 96 14.02 25.66 20.40
C LYS A 96 13.33 24.45 19.77
N THR A 97 14.11 23.56 19.17
CA THR A 97 13.63 22.27 18.63
C THR A 97 13.38 21.33 19.81
N LEU A 98 12.11 21.06 20.13
CA LEU A 98 11.68 20.18 21.21
C LEU A 98 11.65 18.67 20.82
N GLY A 99 12.23 18.32 19.69
CA GLY A 99 12.26 16.95 19.18
C GLY A 99 11.42 16.74 17.91
N THR A 100 11.53 15.56 17.32
CA THR A 100 10.70 15.14 16.18
C THR A 100 9.41 14.50 16.71
N GLY A 101 8.33 15.28 16.77
CA GLY A 101 7.00 14.78 17.09
C GLY A 101 6.19 14.59 15.82
N GLY A 102 5.20 13.69 15.84
CA GLY A 102 4.29 13.50 14.71
C GLY A 102 4.25 12.06 14.14
N ALA A 103 5.14 11.18 14.60
CA ALA A 103 5.14 9.78 14.13
C ALA A 103 3.82 9.02 14.44
N LYS A 104 3.00 9.53 15.38
CA LYS A 104 1.71 8.92 15.77
C LYS A 104 0.50 9.59 15.12
N MET A 105 0.64 10.81 14.55
CA MET A 105 -0.45 11.53 13.89
C MET A 105 -0.36 11.36 12.38
N GLY A 106 -1.51 11.09 11.74
CA GLY A 106 -1.62 10.88 10.29
C GLY A 106 -1.89 9.42 9.91
N ASN A 107 -2.01 9.18 8.60
CA ASN A 107 -2.46 7.91 8.04
C ASN A 107 -1.31 6.89 7.95
N VAL A 108 -1.48 5.75 8.63
CA VAL A 108 -0.50 4.65 8.64
C VAL A 108 -0.50 3.89 7.33
N HIS A 109 -1.66 3.72 6.72
CA HIS A 109 -1.82 2.94 5.48
C HIS A 109 -1.17 3.65 4.30
N LEU A 110 -1.31 4.98 4.22
CA LEU A 110 -0.59 5.77 3.23
C LEU A 110 0.92 5.71 3.43
N LYS A 111 1.39 5.81 4.67
CA LYS A 111 2.82 5.63 4.95
C LYS A 111 3.32 4.28 4.45
N TRP A 112 2.59 3.21 4.74
CA TRP A 112 2.92 1.87 4.26
C TRP A 112 2.92 1.83 2.74
N ALA A 113 1.86 2.29 2.08
CA ALA A 113 1.73 2.28 0.63
C ALA A 113 2.89 3.00 -0.08
N PHE A 114 3.36 4.13 0.48
CA PHE A 114 4.51 4.85 -0.07
C PHE A 114 5.86 4.21 0.30
N SER A 115 5.95 3.42 1.38
CA SER A 115 7.18 2.71 1.75
C SER A 115 7.41 1.44 0.94
N GLU A 116 6.35 0.81 0.45
CA GLU A 116 6.41 -0.38 -0.40
C GLU A 116 6.83 -0.07 -1.85
N GLN A 117 6.88 1.21 -2.23
CA GLN A 117 7.39 1.57 -3.55
C GLN A 117 8.88 1.24 -3.62
N PRO A 118 9.34 0.45 -4.62
CA PRO A 118 10.76 0.32 -4.88
C PRO A 118 11.29 1.73 -5.13
N CYS A 119 12.10 2.19 -4.17
CA CYS A 119 12.73 3.49 -4.26
C CYS A 119 13.48 3.54 -5.60
N CYS A 120 13.18 4.52 -6.45
CA CYS A 120 13.93 4.81 -7.67
C CYS A 120 15.38 5.25 -7.35
N SER A 121 16.00 4.60 -6.36
CA SER A 121 17.35 4.90 -5.88
C SER A 121 18.44 4.48 -6.86
N SER A 122 18.07 3.87 -8.00
CA SER A 122 19.01 3.42 -9.02
C SER A 122 19.00 4.26 -10.31
N ALA A 123 18.24 5.35 -10.38
CA ALA A 123 18.07 6.13 -11.62
C ALA A 123 18.57 7.58 -11.54
N ILE A 124 19.38 7.95 -10.54
CA ILE A 124 20.11 9.23 -10.59
C ILE A 124 21.55 8.91 -10.97
N PRO A 125 21.97 9.22 -12.20
CA PRO A 125 23.38 9.19 -12.55
C PRO A 125 24.08 10.23 -11.68
N ARG A 126 25.02 9.80 -10.83
CA ARG A 126 25.96 10.74 -10.20
C ARG A 126 26.81 11.33 -11.31
N GLU A 127 26.50 12.51 -11.78
CA GLU A 127 27.45 13.32 -12.50
C GLU A 127 28.63 13.58 -11.55
N ARG A 128 29.78 13.03 -11.94
CA ARG A 128 31.07 13.35 -11.35
C ARG A 128 31.55 14.63 -12.00
N SER A 129 31.61 15.68 -11.22
CA SER A 129 32.51 16.80 -11.50
C SER A 129 33.88 16.50 -10.97
#